data_4f302f13f76f117a0f85ad075bc3d7e5
#
_entry.id   4f302f13f76f117a0f85ad075bc3d7e5
#
_cell.length_a   1.000
_cell.length_b   1.000
_cell.length_c   1.000
_cell.angle_alpha   90.00
_cell.angle_beta   90.00
_cell.angle_gamma   90.00
#
_symmetry.space_group_name_H-M   'P 1'
#
loop_
_entity.id
_entity.type
_entity.pdbx_description
1 polymer ?
#
loop_
_entity_poly.entity_id
_entity_poly.type
_entity_poly.pdbx_seq_one_letter_code
_entity_poly.pdbx_strand_id
1 'polypeptide(L)'
;MDDDSRGLRVMATSEKPLSPRDPPAEFLPLLKQSGVFSESRFEEVRSKVLAGDYPIDAQELARRLIQDRLLTEYQAKRLLSNRPGSLMIGRYVILEKLGSGSMGRVYKAQHRMMDRVSALKIIAPEISNNERVVARFQREMRLVGKLDHPNVVRAFDADKDRGILYIAMEYVAGESLGQRLRTKGPIPAAELVG
;
A
#
# COMPACT_ATOMS: atom_id res chain seq x y z
N MET A 1 30.86 17.65 27.12
CA MET A 1 31.78 16.79 26.34
C MET A 1 31.15 15.42 26.27
N ASP A 2 30.58 14.91 25.25
CA ASP A 2 30.19 15.35 23.92
C ASP A 2 28.81 14.82 23.63
N ASP A 3 28.07 15.70 23.08
CA ASP A 3 26.83 15.63 22.37
C ASP A 3 26.97 14.66 21.18
N ASP A 4 26.14 13.63 21.09
CA ASP A 4 25.88 12.92 19.85
C ASP A 4 24.38 12.67 19.66
N SER A 5 23.68 13.79 19.50
CA SER A 5 22.29 13.87 19.06
C SER A 5 22.26 13.80 17.53
N ARG A 6 22.48 12.64 16.93
CA ARG A 6 22.11 12.42 15.53
C ARG A 6 20.69 11.93 15.43
N GLY A 7 19.81 12.93 15.41
CA GLY A 7 18.39 12.75 15.15
C GLY A 7 18.12 12.03 13.84
N LEU A 8 17.46 10.88 13.91
CA LEU A 8 16.77 10.28 12.79
C LEU A 8 15.63 11.23 12.35
N ARG A 9 15.89 11.97 11.31
CA ARG A 9 14.92 12.83 10.65
C ARG A 9 13.90 11.92 9.94
N VAL A 10 12.83 11.58 10.64
CA VAL A 10 11.66 10.92 10.05
C VAL A 10 11.03 11.92 9.09
N MET A 11 11.18 11.65 7.79
CA MET A 11 10.62 12.48 6.73
C MET A 11 9.09 12.42 6.77
N ALA A 12 8.50 13.49 7.29
CA ALA A 12 7.12 13.85 7.01
C ALA A 12 7.01 14.11 5.50
N THR A 13 6.44 13.19 4.75
CA THR A 13 6.22 13.34 3.32
C THR A 13 5.01 14.22 3.07
N SER A 14 5.24 15.52 3.05
CA SER A 14 4.41 16.49 2.34
C SER A 14 4.35 16.06 0.86
N GLU A 15 3.17 15.86 0.31
CA GLU A 15 2.98 15.61 -1.12
C GLU A 15 3.31 16.90 -1.90
N LYS A 16 4.58 17.04 -2.27
CA LYS A 16 5.00 18.10 -3.18
C LYS A 16 4.53 17.74 -4.60
N PRO A 17 3.90 18.66 -5.35
CA PRO A 17 3.53 18.38 -6.73
C PRO A 17 4.79 18.12 -7.57
N LEU A 18 4.68 17.19 -8.52
CA LEU A 18 5.73 16.75 -9.43
C LEU A 18 6.30 17.93 -10.22
N SER A 19 7.59 18.18 -10.07
CA SER A 19 8.33 19.05 -10.98
C SER A 19 8.67 18.27 -12.27
N PRO A 20 8.48 18.85 -13.46
CA PRO A 20 8.69 18.17 -14.75
C PRO A 20 10.17 17.96 -15.12
N ARG A 21 11.12 18.16 -14.22
CA ARG A 21 12.55 18.33 -14.58
C ARG A 21 13.54 17.39 -13.88
N ASP A 22 13.06 16.37 -13.16
CA ASP A 22 13.99 15.34 -12.70
C ASP A 22 14.21 14.32 -13.84
N PRO A 23 15.48 14.02 -14.24
CA PRO A 23 15.72 13.04 -15.28
C PRO A 23 15.10 11.71 -14.85
N PRO A 24 14.56 10.91 -15.79
CA PRO A 24 13.95 9.63 -15.45
C PRO A 24 15.03 8.77 -14.80
N ALA A 25 14.99 8.70 -13.47
CA ALA A 25 15.68 7.64 -12.76
C ALA A 25 15.24 6.34 -13.44
N GLU A 26 16.19 5.55 -13.88
CA GLU A 26 15.96 4.36 -14.71
C GLU A 26 14.81 3.53 -14.11
N PHE A 27 13.67 3.50 -14.78
CA PHE A 27 12.43 2.89 -14.26
C PHE A 27 12.63 1.42 -13.88
N LEU A 28 13.45 0.69 -14.64
CA LEU A 28 13.78 -0.71 -14.35
C LEU A 28 14.48 -0.91 -13.00
N PRO A 29 15.50 -0.14 -12.60
CA PRO A 29 16.07 -0.20 -11.26
C PRO A 29 15.05 0.07 -10.15
N LEU A 30 14.16 1.04 -10.33
CA LEU A 30 13.09 1.33 -9.37
C LEU A 30 12.08 0.19 -9.29
N LEU A 31 11.73 -0.41 -10.42
CA LEU A 31 10.85 -1.57 -10.50
C LEU A 31 11.48 -2.76 -9.75
N LYS A 32 12.77 -3.04 -9.95
CA LYS A 32 13.49 -4.08 -9.21
C LYS A 32 13.53 -3.80 -7.71
N GLN A 33 13.91 -2.58 -7.33
CA GLN A 33 13.99 -2.15 -5.94
C GLN A 33 12.63 -2.20 -5.21
N SER A 34 11.55 -1.98 -5.93
CA SER A 34 10.21 -1.99 -5.35
C SER A 34 9.78 -3.34 -4.80
N GLY A 35 10.34 -4.42 -5.31
CA GLY A 35 9.97 -5.79 -4.97
C GLY A 35 8.56 -6.18 -5.41
N VAL A 36 7.88 -5.39 -6.25
CA VAL A 36 6.53 -5.71 -6.77
C VAL A 36 6.58 -6.99 -7.59
N PHE A 37 7.64 -7.16 -8.40
CA PHE A 37 7.84 -8.37 -9.19
C PHE A 37 8.73 -9.39 -8.47
N SER A 38 8.50 -10.67 -8.75
CA SER A 38 9.49 -11.71 -8.49
C SER A 38 10.71 -11.49 -9.39
N GLU A 39 11.86 -12.07 -9.05
CA GLU A 39 13.06 -11.96 -9.89
C GLU A 39 12.80 -12.47 -11.31
N SER A 40 12.10 -13.61 -11.45
CA SER A 40 11.76 -14.16 -12.76
C SER A 40 10.87 -13.23 -13.60
N ARG A 41 9.87 -12.62 -12.98
CA ARG A 41 9.00 -11.67 -13.68
C ARG A 41 9.73 -10.39 -14.05
N PHE A 42 10.63 -9.93 -13.20
CA PHE A 42 11.46 -8.77 -13.50
C PHE A 42 12.37 -9.04 -14.71
N GLU A 43 13.05 -10.19 -14.75
CA GLU A 43 13.94 -10.55 -15.87
C GLU A 43 13.16 -10.74 -17.18
N GLU A 44 11.92 -11.25 -17.15
CA GLU A 44 11.05 -11.29 -18.31
C GLU A 44 10.79 -9.90 -18.90
N VAL A 45 10.39 -8.94 -18.04
CA VAL A 45 10.15 -7.55 -18.46
C VAL A 45 11.42 -6.91 -18.99
N ARG A 46 12.54 -7.09 -18.28
CA ARG A 46 13.85 -6.57 -18.71
C ARG A 46 14.25 -7.09 -20.07
N SER A 47 14.09 -8.40 -20.32
CA SER A 47 14.41 -9.02 -21.61
C SER A 47 13.56 -8.43 -22.74
N LYS A 48 12.26 -8.18 -22.52
CA LYS A 48 11.37 -7.54 -23.50
C LYS A 48 11.80 -6.09 -23.81
N VAL A 49 12.28 -5.34 -22.81
CA VAL A 49 12.82 -3.98 -23.03
C VAL A 49 14.10 -4.05 -23.86
N LEU A 50 15.00 -4.97 -23.56
CA LEU A 50 16.28 -5.15 -24.30
C LEU A 50 16.05 -5.65 -25.74
N ALA A 51 15.01 -6.46 -25.98
CA ALA A 51 14.63 -6.92 -27.31
C ALA A 51 13.89 -5.87 -28.14
N GLY A 52 13.47 -4.74 -27.55
CA GLY A 52 12.68 -3.70 -28.23
C GLY A 52 11.18 -3.99 -28.25
N ASP A 53 10.70 -5.06 -27.62
CA ASP A 53 9.27 -5.39 -27.52
C ASP A 53 8.54 -4.46 -26.55
N TYR A 54 9.25 -3.90 -25.59
CA TYR A 54 8.78 -2.91 -24.63
C TYR A 54 9.55 -1.59 -24.78
N PRO A 55 8.87 -0.44 -24.54
CA PRO A 55 9.50 0.88 -24.65
C PRO A 55 10.61 1.05 -23.59
N ILE A 56 11.64 1.85 -23.94
CA ILE A 56 12.72 2.23 -23.00
C ILE A 56 12.29 3.42 -22.13
N ASP A 57 11.45 4.32 -22.68
CA ASP A 57 10.94 5.48 -21.94
C ASP A 57 10.14 5.06 -20.72
N ALA A 58 10.41 5.67 -19.58
CA ALA A 58 9.83 5.30 -18.29
C ALA A 58 8.31 5.42 -18.25
N GLN A 59 7.75 6.46 -18.88
CA GLN A 59 6.30 6.71 -18.88
C GLN A 59 5.58 5.75 -19.81
N GLU A 60 6.17 5.49 -20.98
CA GLU A 60 5.63 4.56 -21.95
C GLU A 60 5.72 3.12 -21.46
N LEU A 61 6.84 2.73 -20.83
CA LEU A 61 6.99 1.43 -20.19
C LEU A 61 5.98 1.24 -19.06
N ALA A 62 5.79 2.25 -18.21
CA ALA A 62 4.78 2.20 -17.16
C ALA A 62 3.37 2.00 -17.73
N ARG A 63 3.00 2.74 -18.79
CA ARG A 63 1.71 2.57 -19.49
C ARG A 63 1.55 1.17 -20.07
N ARG A 64 2.60 0.65 -20.71
CA ARG A 64 2.59 -0.71 -21.27
C ARG A 64 2.38 -1.76 -20.18
N LEU A 65 3.09 -1.66 -19.05
CA LEU A 65 2.94 -2.58 -17.94
C LEU A 65 1.55 -2.53 -17.28
N ILE A 66 0.89 -1.36 -17.29
CA ILE A 66 -0.51 -1.23 -16.86
C ILE A 66 -1.44 -1.93 -17.86
N GLN A 67 -1.28 -1.72 -19.16
CA GLN A 67 -2.08 -2.35 -20.22
C GLN A 67 -1.98 -3.87 -20.15
N ASP A 68 -0.78 -4.39 -19.92
CA ASP A 68 -0.52 -5.82 -19.76
C ASP A 68 -0.93 -6.36 -18.36
N ARG A 69 -1.54 -5.53 -17.51
CA ARG A 69 -1.99 -5.86 -16.14
C ARG A 69 -0.88 -6.35 -15.22
N LEU A 70 0.34 -5.96 -15.49
CA LEU A 70 1.52 -6.28 -14.67
C LEU A 70 1.71 -5.28 -13.54
N LEU A 71 1.28 -4.02 -13.73
CA LEU A 71 1.23 -2.99 -12.70
C LEU A 71 -0.16 -2.38 -12.60
N THR A 72 -0.52 -1.93 -11.40
CA THR A 72 -1.64 -1.01 -11.22
C THR A 72 -1.22 0.43 -11.53
N GLU A 73 -2.19 1.31 -11.82
CA GLU A 73 -1.93 2.74 -11.99
C GLU A 73 -1.25 3.36 -10.76
N TYR A 74 -1.68 2.93 -9.56
CA TYR A 74 -1.08 3.36 -8.30
C TYR A 74 0.40 2.99 -8.21
N GLN A 75 0.75 1.74 -8.53
CA GLN A 75 2.14 1.25 -8.52
C GLN A 75 3.00 2.01 -9.52
N ALA A 76 2.53 2.16 -10.75
CA ALA A 76 3.22 2.91 -11.79
C ALA A 76 3.48 4.37 -11.37
N LYS A 77 2.45 5.06 -10.82
CA LYS A 77 2.58 6.42 -10.29
C LYS A 77 3.61 6.51 -9.18
N ARG A 78 3.69 5.52 -8.29
CA ARG A 78 4.68 5.50 -7.20
C ARG A 78 6.11 5.30 -7.73
N LEU A 79 6.30 4.43 -8.72
CA LEU A 79 7.59 4.21 -9.38
C LEU A 79 8.06 5.46 -10.12
N LEU A 80 7.20 6.04 -10.95
CA LEU A 80 7.49 7.29 -11.68
C LEU A 80 7.78 8.47 -10.75
N SER A 81 7.27 8.44 -9.51
CA SER A 81 7.57 9.43 -8.48
C SER A 81 8.81 9.10 -7.64
N ASN A 82 9.64 8.15 -8.05
CA ASN A 82 10.85 7.67 -7.36
C ASN A 82 10.57 7.24 -5.89
N ARG A 83 9.46 6.50 -5.67
CA ARG A 83 9.05 6.01 -4.33
C ARG A 83 8.82 4.49 -4.32
N PRO A 84 9.80 3.67 -4.75
CA PRO A 84 9.62 2.22 -4.86
C PRO A 84 9.41 1.54 -3.50
N GLY A 85 10.08 2.00 -2.45
CA GLY A 85 10.05 1.40 -1.11
C GLY A 85 8.68 1.42 -0.42
N SER A 86 7.69 2.14 -0.98
CA SER A 86 6.33 2.22 -0.43
C SER A 86 5.38 1.17 -1.00
N LEU A 87 5.85 0.32 -1.92
CA LEU A 87 5.01 -0.67 -2.61
C LEU A 87 5.05 -2.05 -1.97
N MET A 88 5.94 -2.27 -0.99
CA MET A 88 6.03 -3.50 -0.21
C MET A 88 5.98 -3.18 1.28
N ILE A 89 5.11 -3.87 2.02
CA ILE A 89 5.05 -3.83 3.48
C ILE A 89 4.92 -5.27 3.99
N GLY A 90 5.96 -5.73 4.67
CA GLY A 90 6.06 -7.12 5.07
C GLY A 90 5.94 -8.05 3.86
N ARG A 91 4.94 -8.91 3.87
CA ARG A 91 4.64 -9.86 2.77
C ARG A 91 3.57 -9.37 1.81
N TYR A 92 3.19 -8.09 1.89
CA TYR A 92 2.08 -7.52 1.12
C TYR A 92 2.59 -6.57 0.05
N VAL A 93 2.17 -6.80 -1.20
CA VAL A 93 2.35 -5.91 -2.34
C VAL A 93 1.19 -4.94 -2.37
N ILE A 94 1.46 -3.64 -2.28
CA ILE A 94 0.43 -2.60 -2.36
C ILE A 94 -0.07 -2.48 -3.79
N LEU A 95 -1.38 -2.58 -3.98
CA LEU A 95 -2.04 -2.48 -5.28
C LEU A 95 -2.67 -1.09 -5.49
N GLU A 96 -3.33 -0.56 -4.45
CA GLU A 96 -4.12 0.66 -4.54
C GLU A 96 -4.30 1.31 -3.17
N LYS A 97 -4.46 2.64 -3.12
CA LYS A 97 -4.83 3.35 -1.89
C LYS A 97 -6.35 3.41 -1.77
N LEU A 98 -6.91 2.82 -0.72
CA LEU A 98 -8.36 2.82 -0.46
C LEU A 98 -8.83 4.05 0.33
N GLY A 99 -7.97 4.54 1.24
CA GLY A 99 -8.34 5.69 2.07
C GLY A 99 -7.25 6.15 3.02
N SER A 100 -7.53 7.26 3.70
CA SER A 100 -6.68 7.79 4.77
C SER A 100 -7.56 8.48 5.84
N GLY A 101 -7.12 8.40 7.08
CA GLY A 101 -7.76 9.02 8.24
C GLY A 101 -6.75 9.31 9.35
N SER A 102 -7.24 9.77 10.51
CA SER A 102 -6.40 10.11 11.67
C SER A 102 -5.56 8.94 12.19
N MET A 103 -6.06 7.70 12.05
CA MET A 103 -5.37 6.49 12.53
C MET A 103 -4.39 5.91 11.53
N GLY A 104 -4.29 6.47 10.31
CA GLY A 104 -3.38 5.96 9.28
C GLY A 104 -4.01 5.85 7.89
N ARG A 105 -3.44 4.97 7.08
CA ARG A 105 -3.83 4.78 5.68
C ARG A 105 -4.25 3.35 5.42
N VAL A 106 -5.24 3.16 4.55
CA VAL A 106 -5.71 1.83 4.14
C VAL A 106 -5.41 1.63 2.66
N TYR A 107 -4.87 0.45 2.36
CA TYR A 107 -4.51 0.06 1.01
C TYR A 107 -5.15 -1.28 0.65
N LYS A 108 -5.48 -1.45 -0.61
CA LYS A 108 -5.68 -2.78 -1.21
C LYS A 108 -4.30 -3.38 -1.44
N ALA A 109 -4.07 -4.57 -0.96
CA ALA A 109 -2.78 -5.24 -1.07
C ALA A 109 -2.97 -6.73 -1.34
N GLN A 110 -1.96 -7.36 -1.95
CA GLN A 110 -1.94 -8.79 -2.23
C GLN A 110 -0.88 -9.46 -1.37
N HIS A 111 -1.24 -10.52 -0.66
CA HIS A 111 -0.29 -11.32 0.09
C HIS A 111 0.54 -12.17 -0.86
N ARG A 112 1.86 -11.97 -0.87
CA ARG A 112 2.79 -12.53 -1.86
C ARG A 112 2.79 -14.06 -1.96
N MET A 113 2.62 -14.75 -0.84
CA MET A 113 2.68 -16.23 -0.78
C MET A 113 1.31 -16.89 -0.92
N MET A 114 0.24 -16.21 -0.49
CA MET A 114 -1.10 -16.79 -0.47
C MET A 114 -1.96 -16.32 -1.64
N ASP A 115 -1.47 -15.41 -2.46
CA ASP A 115 -2.19 -14.79 -3.59
C ASP A 115 -3.55 -14.16 -3.20
N ARG A 116 -3.70 -13.84 -1.92
CA ARG A 116 -4.94 -13.30 -1.36
C ARG A 116 -4.92 -11.77 -1.35
N VAL A 117 -5.98 -11.18 -1.89
CA VAL A 117 -6.23 -9.74 -1.76
C VAL A 117 -6.73 -9.43 -0.36
N SER A 118 -6.17 -8.39 0.26
CA SER A 118 -6.48 -7.93 1.62
C SER A 118 -6.55 -6.41 1.66
N ALA A 119 -7.28 -5.88 2.64
CA ALA A 119 -7.16 -4.48 3.03
C ALA A 119 -6.03 -4.36 4.06
N LEU A 120 -5.00 -3.55 3.77
CA LEU A 120 -3.85 -3.34 4.62
C LEU A 120 -3.95 -1.95 5.27
N LYS A 121 -4.23 -1.91 6.56
CA LYS A 121 -4.26 -0.66 7.33
C LYS A 121 -2.88 -0.42 7.92
N ILE A 122 -2.23 0.64 7.46
CA ILE A 122 -0.95 1.13 7.98
C ILE A 122 -1.24 2.13 9.07
N ILE A 123 -0.69 1.88 10.25
CA ILE A 123 -0.88 2.74 11.42
C ILE A 123 0.03 3.97 11.29
N ALA A 124 -0.49 5.13 11.66
CA ALA A 124 0.26 6.38 11.61
C ALA A 124 1.52 6.31 12.49
N PRO A 125 2.67 6.87 12.03
CA PRO A 125 3.94 6.83 12.76
C PRO A 125 3.85 7.39 14.18
N GLU A 126 3.03 8.41 14.38
CA GLU A 126 2.81 9.07 15.68
C GLU A 126 2.24 8.07 16.72
N ILE A 127 1.48 7.09 16.24
CA ILE A 127 0.90 6.03 17.07
C ILE A 127 1.92 4.89 17.25
N SER A 128 2.64 4.53 16.18
CA SER A 128 3.57 3.40 16.17
C SER A 128 4.89 3.65 16.92
N ASN A 129 5.21 4.90 17.24
CA ASN A 129 6.40 5.28 18.02
C ASN A 129 6.16 5.30 19.54
N ASN A 130 4.92 5.08 19.99
CA ASN A 130 4.60 5.01 21.42
C ASN A 130 4.46 3.55 21.86
N GLU A 131 5.41 3.06 22.67
CA GLU A 131 5.45 1.66 23.11
C GLU A 131 4.18 1.22 23.86
N ARG A 132 3.57 2.09 24.67
CA ARG A 132 2.32 1.79 25.38
C ARG A 132 1.17 1.60 24.38
N VAL A 133 1.12 2.43 23.35
CA VAL A 133 0.10 2.33 22.31
C VAL A 133 0.32 1.07 21.47
N VAL A 134 1.56 0.74 21.16
CA VAL A 134 1.93 -0.50 20.45
C VAL A 134 1.52 -1.74 21.25
N ALA A 135 1.82 -1.78 22.55
CA ALA A 135 1.45 -2.90 23.43
C ALA A 135 -0.08 -3.06 23.54
N ARG A 136 -0.81 -1.94 23.66
CA ARG A 136 -2.28 -1.94 23.64
C ARG A 136 -2.82 -2.43 22.29
N PHE A 137 -2.28 -1.94 21.18
CA PHE A 137 -2.63 -2.36 19.84
C PHE A 137 -2.45 -3.88 19.65
N GLN A 138 -1.31 -4.44 20.05
CA GLN A 138 -1.04 -5.88 19.98
C GLN A 138 -2.04 -6.70 20.80
N ARG A 139 -2.42 -6.19 21.98
CA ARG A 139 -3.43 -6.85 22.83
C ARG A 139 -4.81 -6.82 22.18
N GLU A 140 -5.22 -5.68 21.64
CA GLU A 140 -6.50 -5.52 20.95
C GLU A 140 -6.55 -6.42 19.70
N MET A 141 -5.45 -6.52 18.92
CA MET A 141 -5.39 -7.38 17.74
C MET A 141 -5.52 -8.87 18.06
N ARG A 142 -5.01 -9.33 19.20
CA ARG A 142 -5.25 -10.72 19.64
C ARG A 142 -6.71 -11.02 19.93
N LEU A 143 -7.48 -10.03 20.34
CA LEU A 143 -8.93 -10.15 20.55
C LEU A 143 -9.68 -10.12 19.22
N VAL A 144 -9.33 -9.17 18.36
CA VAL A 144 -9.95 -9.03 17.03
C VAL A 144 -9.71 -10.27 16.15
N GLY A 145 -8.52 -10.87 16.24
CA GLY A 145 -8.21 -12.12 15.53
C GLY A 145 -9.06 -13.34 15.92
N LYS A 146 -9.80 -13.26 17.03
CA LYS A 146 -10.74 -14.31 17.46
C LYS A 146 -12.18 -14.05 17.00
N LEU A 147 -12.46 -12.86 16.43
CA LEU A 147 -13.79 -12.50 15.95
C LEU A 147 -14.03 -13.17 14.59
N ASP A 148 -15.07 -13.96 14.53
CA ASP A 148 -15.58 -14.57 13.32
C ASP A 148 -17.09 -14.33 13.26
N HIS A 149 -17.51 -13.35 12.46
CA HIS A 149 -18.91 -12.97 12.32
C HIS A 149 -19.15 -12.43 10.91
N PRO A 150 -20.25 -12.79 10.23
CA PRO A 150 -20.48 -12.40 8.82
C PRO A 150 -20.52 -10.89 8.59
N ASN A 151 -20.90 -10.10 9.60
CA ASN A 151 -21.02 -8.64 9.50
C ASN A 151 -19.81 -7.90 10.09
N VAL A 152 -18.74 -8.60 10.45
CA VAL A 152 -17.50 -8.01 10.99
C VAL A 152 -16.33 -8.38 10.10
N VAL A 153 -15.61 -7.38 9.61
CA VAL A 153 -14.40 -7.57 8.81
C VAL A 153 -13.37 -8.39 9.60
N ARG A 154 -12.97 -9.52 9.04
CA ARG A 154 -11.99 -10.43 9.68
C ARG A 154 -10.58 -9.85 9.58
N ALA A 155 -9.86 -9.82 10.70
CA ALA A 155 -8.42 -9.55 10.69
C ALA A 155 -7.64 -10.86 10.48
N PHE A 156 -6.67 -10.84 9.58
CA PHE A 156 -5.87 -12.01 9.23
C PHE A 156 -4.49 -11.99 9.88
N ASP A 157 -3.91 -10.80 10.00
CA ASP A 157 -2.52 -10.62 10.43
C ASP A 157 -2.31 -9.20 10.99
N ALA A 158 -1.39 -9.06 11.93
CA ALA A 158 -0.93 -7.77 12.44
C ALA A 158 0.54 -7.88 12.81
N ASP A 159 1.38 -7.09 12.14
CA ASP A 159 2.83 -7.18 12.30
C ASP A 159 3.51 -5.80 12.14
N LYS A 160 4.82 -5.77 12.31
CA LYS A 160 5.66 -4.59 12.15
C LYS A 160 6.76 -4.86 11.12
N ASP A 161 6.80 -4.08 10.05
CA ASP A 161 7.85 -4.12 9.04
C ASP A 161 8.57 -2.76 8.98
N ARG A 162 9.90 -2.76 9.13
CA ARG A 162 10.75 -1.55 9.08
C ARG A 162 10.20 -0.38 9.91
N GLY A 163 9.70 -0.67 11.11
CA GLY A 163 9.11 0.33 11.99
C GLY A 163 7.64 0.64 11.73
N ILE A 164 7.06 0.16 10.66
CA ILE A 164 5.68 0.41 10.24
C ILE A 164 4.78 -0.68 10.80
N LEU A 165 3.86 -0.32 11.68
CA LEU A 165 2.80 -1.21 12.15
C LEU A 165 1.69 -1.30 11.10
N TYR A 166 1.23 -2.51 10.84
CA TYR A 166 0.11 -2.74 9.93
C TYR A 166 -0.83 -3.84 10.40
N ILE A 167 -2.06 -3.79 9.90
CA ILE A 167 -3.08 -4.83 10.05
C ILE A 167 -3.50 -5.26 8.65
N ALA A 168 -3.48 -6.56 8.39
CA ALA A 168 -4.09 -7.14 7.21
C ALA A 168 -5.46 -7.70 7.58
N MET A 169 -6.48 -7.28 6.83
CA MET A 169 -7.85 -7.65 7.05
C MET A 169 -8.55 -7.99 5.73
N GLU A 170 -9.71 -8.54 5.84
CA GLU A 170 -10.58 -8.83 4.71
C GLU A 170 -10.80 -7.59 3.83
N TYR A 171 -10.63 -7.77 2.51
CA TYR A 171 -10.99 -6.75 1.54
C TYR A 171 -12.43 -6.96 1.10
N VAL A 172 -13.28 -6.04 1.52
CA VAL A 172 -14.69 -6.02 1.09
C VAL A 172 -14.78 -5.13 -0.15
N ALA A 173 -15.16 -5.73 -1.27
CA ALA A 173 -15.38 -4.99 -2.51
C ALA A 173 -16.70 -4.21 -2.43
N GLY A 174 -16.71 -3.00 -2.97
CA GLY A 174 -17.89 -2.15 -3.00
C GLY A 174 -17.66 -0.74 -2.47
N GLU A 175 -18.73 -0.02 -2.22
CA GLU A 175 -18.71 1.33 -1.66
C GLU A 175 -18.91 1.30 -0.13
N SER A 176 -18.25 2.21 0.57
CA SER A 176 -18.49 2.39 2.00
C SER A 176 -19.85 3.08 2.23
N LEU A 177 -20.45 2.84 3.40
CA LEU A 177 -21.67 3.53 3.79
C LEU A 177 -21.55 5.07 3.69
N GLY A 178 -20.39 5.61 4.07
CA GLY A 178 -20.13 7.04 3.93
C GLY A 178 -20.06 7.52 2.47
N GLN A 179 -19.57 6.69 1.54
CA GLN A 179 -19.63 7.00 0.09
C GLN A 179 -21.06 6.93 -0.40
N ARG A 180 -21.78 5.87 -0.08
CA ARG A 180 -23.20 5.71 -0.46
C ARG A 180 -24.07 6.90 0.00
N LEU A 181 -23.91 7.32 1.27
CA LEU A 181 -24.66 8.46 1.79
C LEU A 181 -24.35 9.77 1.05
N ARG A 182 -23.09 9.98 0.64
CA ARG A 182 -22.71 11.17 -0.13
C ARG A 182 -23.21 11.15 -1.57
N THR A 183 -23.25 9.97 -2.21
CA THR A 183 -23.58 9.83 -3.64
C THR A 183 -25.06 9.60 -3.89
N LYS A 184 -25.74 8.88 -2.99
CA LYS A 184 -27.13 8.44 -3.15
C LYS A 184 -28.10 9.03 -2.11
N GLY A 185 -27.58 9.80 -1.15
CA GLY A 185 -28.38 10.39 -0.06
C GLY A 185 -28.76 9.40 1.05
N PRO A 186 -29.72 9.76 1.90
CA PRO A 186 -30.16 8.93 3.02
C PRO A 186 -30.64 7.54 2.57
N ILE A 187 -30.35 6.53 3.39
CA ILE A 187 -30.79 5.16 3.14
C ILE A 187 -32.25 5.02 3.61
N PRO A 188 -33.15 4.55 2.77
CA PRO A 188 -34.52 4.25 3.18
C PRO A 188 -34.56 3.24 4.34
N ALA A 189 -35.47 3.44 5.31
CA ALA A 189 -35.56 2.56 6.48
C ALA A 189 -35.79 1.08 6.11
N ALA A 190 -36.45 0.81 5.01
CA ALA A 190 -36.70 -0.55 4.50
C ALA A 190 -35.40 -1.27 4.06
N GLU A 191 -34.33 -0.54 3.71
CA GLU A 191 -33.02 -1.12 3.35
C GLU A 191 -32.10 -1.34 4.57
N LEU A 192 -32.48 -0.83 5.75
CA LEU A 192 -31.68 -0.95 6.98
C LEU A 192 -32.09 -2.17 7.82
N VAL A 193 -33.24 -2.77 7.50
CA VAL A 193 -33.82 -3.91 8.22
C VAL A 193 -33.73 -5.12 7.29
N GLY A 194 -32.57 -5.79 7.29
CA GLY A 194 -32.33 -7.00 6.53
C GLY A 194 -31.45 -7.97 7.30
#